data_21b2cc8fee042d1414dedb659a9d1f18
#
_entry.id   21b2cc8fee042d1414dedb659a9d1f18
#
_cell.length_a   1.000
_cell.length_b   1.000
_cell.length_c   1.000
_cell.angle_alpha   90.00
_cell.angle_beta   90.00
_cell.angle_gamma   90.00
#
_symmetry.space_group_name_H-M   'P 1'
#
loop_
_entity.id
_entity.type
_entity.pdbx_description
1 polymer ?
#
loop_
_entity_poly.entity_id
_entity_poly.type
_entity_poly.pdbx_seq_one_letter_code
_entity_poly.pdbx_strand_id
1 'polypeptide(L)'
;MAARRRNAPNDIGRPFNNLLRRLSASDFALIAPHLAHEEAKANDLLYNPGDDVEIVHFPCGPSLVSYMVSFENGRDVETILVGREGAVGGIVSEGYLPAYTRIMVKFGGPFVRLHVGTLDAAKTKSATLRNVFARYADCMLAQIFQSTACNAIHSIDSARRSGSSRRWSVPTAKKPFRSRMSSLQPCWALTAAMPAA
;
A
#
# COMPACT_ATOMS: atom_id res chain seq x y z
N MET A 1 0.29 30.63 4.94
CA MET A 1 -0.73 30.21 5.91
C MET A 1 -0.95 28.71 5.78
N ALA A 2 -0.42 27.91 6.70
CA ALA A 2 -0.54 26.46 6.68
C ALA A 2 -1.89 26.05 7.28
N ALA A 3 -2.72 25.38 6.49
CA ALA A 3 -4.01 24.85 6.94
C ALA A 3 -3.78 23.78 8.00
N ARG A 4 -4.07 24.07 9.25
CA ARG A 4 -4.11 23.15 10.38
C ARG A 4 -5.17 22.08 10.07
N ARG A 5 -4.76 20.87 9.65
CA ARG A 5 -5.65 19.72 9.52
C ARG A 5 -6.24 19.43 10.91
N ARG A 6 -7.54 19.59 11.03
CA ARG A 6 -8.29 19.20 12.23
C ARG A 6 -8.18 17.68 12.35
N ASN A 7 -7.56 17.21 13.42
CA ASN A 7 -7.59 15.80 13.78
C ASN A 7 -9.06 15.43 14.09
N ALA A 8 -9.53 14.35 13.47
CA ALA A 8 -10.83 13.80 13.79
C ALA A 8 -10.83 13.33 15.26
N PRO A 9 -11.93 13.49 16.00
CA PRO A 9 -11.96 13.22 17.45
C PRO A 9 -11.67 11.78 17.88
N ASN A 10 -11.55 10.83 16.94
CA ASN A 10 -11.27 9.42 17.21
C ASN A 10 -9.78 9.02 17.09
N ASP A 11 -8.88 9.98 16.96
CA ASP A 11 -7.46 9.71 16.63
C ASP A 11 -6.54 9.56 17.85
N ILE A 12 -7.07 9.73 19.08
CA ILE A 12 -6.27 9.66 20.31
C ILE A 12 -5.88 8.20 20.57
N GLY A 13 -4.57 7.91 20.50
CA GLY A 13 -4.01 6.60 20.82
C GLY A 13 -3.94 5.61 19.63
N ARG A 14 -4.39 5.97 18.42
CA ARG A 14 -4.25 5.10 17.25
C ARG A 14 -2.93 5.32 16.52
N PRO A 15 -2.30 4.25 16.00
CA PRO A 15 -1.10 4.36 15.18
C PRO A 15 -1.31 5.30 13.98
N PHE A 16 -0.23 5.95 13.54
CA PHE A 16 -0.28 6.89 12.40
C PHE A 16 -0.32 6.16 11.06
N ASN A 17 -1.29 5.24 10.93
CA ASN A 17 -1.62 4.50 9.72
C ASN A 17 -3.07 4.79 9.34
N ASN A 18 -3.32 5.18 8.10
CA ASN A 18 -4.64 5.63 7.65
C ASN A 18 -5.67 4.50 7.59
N LEU A 19 -5.24 3.26 7.30
CA LEU A 19 -6.13 2.11 7.26
C LEU A 19 -6.65 1.79 8.68
N LEU A 20 -5.75 1.75 9.68
CA LEU A 20 -6.13 1.54 11.08
C LEU A 20 -6.99 2.68 11.64
N ARG A 21 -6.73 3.91 11.24
CA ARG A 21 -7.51 5.09 11.67
C ARG A 21 -8.93 5.13 11.12
N ARG A 22 -9.20 4.40 10.04
CA ARG A 22 -10.54 4.29 9.42
C ARG A 22 -11.44 3.26 10.06
N LEU A 23 -10.89 2.36 10.83
CA LEU A 23 -11.69 1.37 11.54
C LEU A 23 -12.65 2.07 12.51
N SER A 24 -13.84 1.53 12.70
CA SER A 24 -14.73 1.95 13.77
C SER A 24 -14.05 1.76 15.13
N ALA A 25 -14.53 2.38 16.18
CA ALA A 25 -13.98 2.18 17.52
C ALA A 25 -14.10 0.71 17.96
N SER A 26 -15.21 0.05 17.65
CA SER A 26 -15.45 -1.35 17.93
C SER A 26 -14.53 -2.27 17.15
N ASP A 27 -14.31 -2.01 15.85
CA ASP A 27 -13.42 -2.81 15.02
C ASP A 27 -11.97 -2.67 15.44
N PHE A 28 -11.54 -1.44 15.75
CA PHE A 28 -10.19 -1.20 16.22
C PHE A 28 -9.93 -1.88 17.58
N ALA A 29 -10.91 -1.89 18.48
CA ALA A 29 -10.80 -2.55 19.78
C ALA A 29 -10.55 -4.07 19.68
N LEU A 30 -10.98 -4.72 18.56
CA LEU A 30 -10.73 -6.16 18.34
C LEU A 30 -9.26 -6.47 18.08
N ILE A 31 -8.51 -5.53 17.51
CA ILE A 31 -7.11 -5.75 17.12
C ILE A 31 -6.12 -4.96 17.97
N ALA A 32 -6.54 -3.86 18.59
CA ALA A 32 -5.67 -2.95 19.35
C ALA A 32 -4.80 -3.65 20.42
N PRO A 33 -5.30 -4.61 21.23
CA PRO A 33 -4.51 -5.29 22.25
C PRO A 33 -3.37 -6.15 21.68
N HIS A 34 -3.43 -6.48 20.39
CA HIS A 34 -2.50 -7.37 19.72
C HIS A 34 -1.54 -6.63 18.79
N LEU A 35 -1.65 -5.31 18.70
CA LEU A 35 -0.76 -4.49 17.90
C LEU A 35 0.59 -4.35 18.59
N ALA A 36 1.66 -4.75 17.92
CA ALA A 36 3.03 -4.56 18.38
C ALA A 36 3.69 -3.42 17.60
N HIS A 37 4.28 -2.46 18.31
CA HIS A 37 5.03 -1.36 17.72
C HIS A 37 6.46 -1.81 17.41
N GLU A 38 6.96 -1.39 16.26
CA GLU A 38 8.29 -1.74 15.76
C GLU A 38 8.89 -0.53 15.01
N GLU A 39 10.20 -0.42 15.06
CA GLU A 39 10.96 0.52 14.24
C GLU A 39 11.75 -0.28 13.21
N ALA A 40 11.48 -0.05 11.93
CA ALA A 40 12.17 -0.74 10.85
C ALA A 40 13.16 0.20 10.16
N LYS A 41 14.26 -0.35 9.67
CA LYS A 41 15.29 0.38 8.93
C LYS A 41 15.09 0.25 7.44
N ALA A 42 15.65 1.20 6.69
CA ALA A 42 15.68 1.07 5.22
C ALA A 42 16.46 -0.20 4.84
N ASN A 43 15.94 -0.92 3.85
CA ASN A 43 16.39 -2.21 3.34
C ASN A 43 16.14 -3.42 4.26
N ASP A 44 15.43 -3.25 5.38
CA ASP A 44 14.96 -4.40 6.14
C ASP A 44 14.04 -5.25 5.25
N LEU A 45 14.32 -6.55 5.24
CA LEU A 45 13.54 -7.54 4.50
C LEU A 45 12.34 -7.96 5.37
N LEU A 46 11.13 -7.82 4.83
CA LEU A 46 9.92 -8.31 5.49
C LEU A 46 9.58 -9.73 5.03
N TYR A 47 9.66 -9.99 3.71
CA TYR A 47 9.37 -11.30 3.11
C TYR A 47 10.18 -11.52 1.85
N ASN A 48 10.65 -12.77 1.63
CA ASN A 48 11.11 -13.28 0.35
C ASN A 48 9.96 -14.02 -0.36
N PRO A 49 10.06 -14.20 -1.69
CA PRO A 49 9.16 -15.11 -2.40
C PRO A 49 9.22 -16.52 -1.80
N GLY A 50 8.07 -17.08 -1.46
CA GLY A 50 7.94 -18.39 -0.84
C GLY A 50 7.90 -18.41 0.68
N ASP A 51 8.23 -17.30 1.35
CA ASP A 51 8.13 -17.22 2.81
C ASP A 51 6.66 -17.29 3.27
N ASP A 52 6.43 -17.95 4.41
CA ASP A 52 5.13 -17.96 5.06
C ASP A 52 4.78 -16.55 5.58
N VAL A 53 3.57 -16.11 5.27
CA VAL A 53 3.11 -14.77 5.66
C VAL A 53 2.33 -14.86 6.96
N GLU A 54 3.02 -14.67 8.08
CA GLU A 54 2.44 -14.75 9.42
C GLU A 54 2.08 -13.38 10.02
N ILE A 55 2.69 -12.32 9.53
CA ILE A 55 2.57 -10.97 10.09
C ILE A 55 2.02 -10.01 9.05
N VAL A 56 1.06 -9.18 9.45
CA VAL A 56 0.64 -7.99 8.71
C VAL A 56 1.41 -6.79 9.26
N HIS A 57 2.11 -6.08 8.39
CA HIS A 57 2.84 -4.86 8.73
C HIS A 57 2.05 -3.63 8.26
N PHE A 58 1.91 -2.67 9.14
CA PHE A 58 1.27 -1.38 8.89
C PHE A 58 2.31 -0.28 8.96
N PRO A 59 2.81 0.24 7.82
CA PRO A 59 3.70 1.39 7.82
C PRO A 59 3.03 2.59 8.47
N CYS A 60 3.77 3.31 9.32
CA CYS A 60 3.28 4.48 10.02
C CYS A 60 4.13 5.72 9.70
N GLY A 61 3.51 6.89 9.66
CA GLY A 61 4.23 8.13 9.42
C GLY A 61 4.96 8.17 8.07
N PRO A 62 6.30 8.32 8.05
CA PRO A 62 7.09 8.40 6.83
C PRO A 62 7.49 7.04 6.25
N SER A 63 7.23 5.94 6.95
CA SER A 63 7.65 4.60 6.56
C SER A 63 7.03 4.17 5.22
N LEU A 64 7.81 3.50 4.38
CA LEU A 64 7.41 3.05 3.05
C LEU A 64 7.96 1.66 2.77
N VAL A 65 7.13 0.79 2.24
CA VAL A 65 7.47 -0.58 1.84
C VAL A 65 7.37 -0.71 0.33
N SER A 66 8.28 -1.47 -0.25
CA SER A 66 8.36 -1.77 -1.68
C SER A 66 8.14 -3.25 -1.93
N TYR A 67 7.31 -3.57 -2.92
CA TYR A 67 7.17 -4.90 -3.51
C TYR A 67 8.09 -4.99 -4.73
N MET A 68 9.00 -5.97 -4.71
CA MET A 68 10.04 -6.18 -5.71
C MET A 68 9.82 -7.50 -6.42
N VAL A 69 9.80 -7.48 -7.75
CA VAL A 69 9.80 -8.70 -8.58
C VAL A 69 11.19 -8.89 -9.15
N SER A 70 11.78 -10.05 -8.86
CA SER A 70 13.09 -10.45 -9.38
C SER A 70 12.93 -11.19 -10.71
N PHE A 71 13.72 -10.80 -11.70
CA PHE A 71 13.78 -11.46 -13.00
C PHE A 71 14.95 -12.43 -13.06
N GLU A 72 14.90 -13.39 -13.99
CA GLU A 72 15.95 -14.39 -14.21
C GLU A 72 17.33 -13.78 -14.54
N ASN A 73 17.34 -12.58 -15.10
CA ASN A 73 18.57 -11.83 -15.40
C ASN A 73 19.16 -11.10 -14.17
N GLY A 74 18.65 -11.35 -12.96
CA GLY A 74 19.11 -10.77 -11.70
C GLY A 74 18.66 -9.31 -11.47
N ARG A 75 17.78 -8.78 -12.31
CA ARG A 75 17.21 -7.42 -12.12
C ARG A 75 15.98 -7.48 -11.24
N ASP A 76 15.94 -6.61 -10.24
CA ASP A 76 14.76 -6.39 -9.42
C ASP A 76 13.99 -5.17 -9.93
N VAL A 77 12.67 -5.30 -10.05
CA VAL A 77 11.77 -4.23 -10.44
C VAL A 77 10.77 -3.94 -9.33
N GLU A 78 10.74 -2.70 -8.90
CA GLU A 78 9.76 -2.20 -7.95
C GLU A 78 8.41 -2.09 -8.63
N THR A 79 7.40 -2.77 -8.07
CA THR A 79 6.06 -2.85 -8.67
C THR A 79 5.05 -2.01 -7.91
N ILE A 80 5.09 -2.03 -6.58
CA ILE A 80 4.15 -1.33 -5.71
C ILE A 80 4.89 -0.70 -4.56
N LEU A 81 4.44 0.48 -4.16
CA LEU A 81 4.85 1.15 -2.94
C LEU A 81 3.65 1.27 -1.99
N VAL A 82 3.84 0.86 -0.75
CA VAL A 82 2.83 0.95 0.31
C VAL A 82 3.38 1.77 1.46
N GLY A 83 2.71 2.85 1.77
CA GLY A 83 3.02 3.70 2.92
C GLY A 83 1.94 3.61 4.01
N ARG A 84 1.80 4.69 4.75
CA ARG A 84 0.82 4.80 5.84
C ARG A 84 -0.65 4.63 5.42
N GLU A 85 -0.96 4.64 4.13
CA GLU A 85 -2.30 4.43 3.58
C GLU A 85 -2.74 2.98 3.61
N GLY A 86 -1.82 2.04 3.83
CA GLY A 86 -2.09 0.62 3.65
C GLY A 86 -1.42 -0.30 4.67
N ALA A 87 -1.36 -1.56 4.28
CA ALA A 87 -0.74 -2.65 5.01
C ALA A 87 -0.10 -3.64 4.04
N VAL A 88 0.88 -4.40 4.49
CA VAL A 88 1.55 -5.45 3.72
C VAL A 88 1.57 -6.75 4.53
N GLY A 89 1.54 -7.89 3.80
CA GLY A 89 1.37 -9.22 4.40
C GLY A 89 -0.04 -9.75 4.20
N GLY A 90 -0.38 -10.92 4.69
CA GLY A 90 -1.60 -11.70 4.44
C GLY A 90 -2.95 -11.03 4.73
N ILE A 91 -3.23 -9.95 4.02
CA ILE A 91 -4.37 -9.05 4.28
C ILE A 91 -5.70 -9.70 3.91
N VAL A 92 -5.71 -10.56 2.89
CA VAL A 92 -6.93 -11.13 2.32
C VAL A 92 -6.94 -12.66 2.37
N SER A 93 -5.75 -13.28 2.28
CA SER A 93 -5.57 -14.72 2.10
C SER A 93 -5.67 -15.56 3.38
N GLU A 94 -6.06 -14.98 4.50
CA GLU A 94 -6.15 -15.66 5.79
C GLU A 94 -4.85 -16.40 6.20
N GLY A 95 -3.69 -15.90 5.70
CA GLY A 95 -2.37 -16.44 6.04
C GLY A 95 -1.99 -17.75 5.34
N TYR A 96 -2.82 -18.29 4.44
CA TYR A 96 -2.56 -19.56 3.77
C TYR A 96 -1.73 -19.47 2.49
N LEU A 97 -1.41 -18.26 2.04
CA LEU A 97 -0.64 -18.07 0.82
C LEU A 97 0.75 -17.53 1.15
N PRO A 98 1.80 -18.12 0.57
CA PRO A 98 3.16 -17.61 0.73
C PRO A 98 3.32 -16.23 0.08
N ALA A 99 4.37 -15.53 0.44
CA ALA A 99 4.72 -14.28 -0.23
C ALA A 99 5.07 -14.56 -1.70
N TYR A 100 4.48 -13.78 -2.62
CA TYR A 100 4.71 -13.96 -4.06
C TYR A 100 5.91 -13.15 -4.58
N THR A 101 6.31 -12.13 -3.82
CA THR A 101 7.35 -11.17 -4.21
C THR A 101 8.21 -10.87 -3.00
N ARG A 102 9.40 -10.34 -3.26
CA ARG A 102 10.22 -9.77 -2.19
C ARG A 102 9.56 -8.49 -1.68
N ILE A 103 9.37 -8.39 -0.37
CA ILE A 103 8.80 -7.22 0.29
C ILE A 103 9.84 -6.65 1.24
N MET A 104 10.23 -5.39 1.01
CA MET A 104 11.28 -4.76 1.81
C MET A 104 10.94 -3.32 2.17
N VAL A 105 11.54 -2.85 3.24
CA VAL A 105 11.40 -1.47 3.71
C VAL A 105 12.20 -0.53 2.81
N LYS A 106 11.53 0.39 2.12
CA LYS A 106 12.15 1.41 1.28
C LYS A 106 12.63 2.61 2.09
N PHE A 107 11.76 3.11 2.96
CA PHE A 107 12.09 4.13 3.94
C PHE A 107 11.75 3.62 5.33
N GLY A 108 12.75 3.63 6.21
CA GLY A 108 12.60 3.23 7.59
C GLY A 108 11.75 4.18 8.42
N GLY A 109 11.37 3.72 9.60
CA GLY A 109 10.58 4.47 10.57
C GLY A 109 9.61 3.57 11.33
N PRO A 110 8.59 4.15 11.98
CA PRO A 110 7.65 3.40 12.81
C PRO A 110 6.74 2.49 11.99
N PHE A 111 6.54 1.28 12.49
CA PHE A 111 5.61 0.29 12.01
C PHE A 111 4.74 -0.22 13.15
N VAL A 112 3.59 -0.75 12.79
CA VAL A 112 2.79 -1.59 13.66
C VAL A 112 2.59 -2.93 12.98
N ARG A 113 2.75 -4.01 13.72
CA ARG A 113 2.57 -5.37 13.23
C ARG A 113 1.44 -6.08 13.96
N LEU A 114 0.79 -7.00 13.25
CA LEU A 114 -0.29 -7.82 13.75
C LEU A 114 -0.16 -9.22 13.17
N HIS A 115 -0.32 -10.24 14.00
CA HIS A 115 -0.33 -11.62 13.52
C HIS A 115 -1.55 -11.86 12.62
N VAL A 116 -1.36 -12.53 11.48
CA VAL A 116 -2.42 -12.79 10.48
C VAL A 116 -3.60 -13.50 11.12
N GLY A 117 -3.38 -14.56 11.90
CA GLY A 117 -4.45 -15.29 12.56
C GLY A 117 -5.31 -14.44 13.51
N THR A 118 -4.71 -13.42 14.13
CA THR A 118 -5.47 -12.46 14.97
C THR A 118 -6.35 -11.55 14.10
N LEU A 119 -5.81 -11.10 12.96
CA LEU A 119 -6.59 -10.30 12.01
C LEU A 119 -7.76 -11.09 11.47
N ASP A 120 -7.55 -12.36 11.12
CA ASP A 120 -8.61 -13.23 10.56
C ASP A 120 -9.68 -13.55 11.60
N ALA A 121 -9.30 -13.81 12.85
CA ALA A 121 -10.25 -13.95 13.95
C ALA A 121 -11.08 -12.67 14.16
N ALA A 122 -10.47 -11.49 14.02
CA ALA A 122 -11.19 -10.21 14.09
C ALA A 122 -12.13 -10.01 12.90
N LYS A 123 -11.72 -10.37 11.67
CA LYS A 123 -12.57 -10.31 10.46
C LYS A 123 -13.77 -11.26 10.57
N THR A 124 -13.61 -12.41 11.21
CA THR A 124 -14.71 -13.35 11.46
C THR A 124 -15.74 -12.74 12.41
N LYS A 125 -15.30 -11.96 13.39
CA LYS A 125 -16.17 -11.29 14.37
C LYS A 125 -16.83 -10.02 13.84
N SER A 126 -16.23 -9.36 12.82
CA SER A 126 -16.72 -8.10 12.28
C SER A 126 -16.72 -8.08 10.75
N ALA A 127 -17.94 -8.03 10.18
CA ALA A 127 -18.12 -7.87 8.74
C ALA A 127 -17.61 -6.48 8.25
N THR A 128 -17.74 -5.44 9.06
CA THR A 128 -17.24 -4.09 8.72
C THR A 128 -15.73 -4.07 8.61
N LEU A 129 -15.04 -4.70 9.56
CA LEU A 129 -13.59 -4.87 9.50
C LEU A 129 -13.18 -5.63 8.23
N ARG A 130 -13.80 -6.77 7.95
CA ARG A 130 -13.53 -7.57 6.75
C ARG A 130 -13.72 -6.76 5.48
N ASN A 131 -14.80 -5.98 5.38
CA ASN A 131 -15.09 -5.15 4.22
C ASN A 131 -14.06 -4.03 4.03
N VAL A 132 -13.53 -3.43 5.10
CA VAL A 132 -12.47 -2.41 5.01
C VAL A 132 -11.20 -3.01 4.38
N PHE A 133 -10.78 -4.19 4.81
CA PHE A 133 -9.61 -4.87 4.27
C PHE A 133 -9.81 -5.36 2.84
N ALA A 134 -11.00 -5.87 2.50
CA ALA A 134 -11.35 -6.25 1.13
C ALA A 134 -11.29 -5.05 0.18
N ARG A 135 -11.89 -3.92 0.54
CA ARG A 135 -11.79 -2.67 -0.25
C ARG A 135 -10.36 -2.18 -0.41
N TYR A 136 -9.55 -2.32 0.63
CA TYR A 136 -8.13 -1.98 0.53
C TYR A 136 -7.42 -2.85 -0.52
N ALA A 137 -7.70 -4.16 -0.54
CA ALA A 137 -7.16 -5.06 -1.56
C ALA A 137 -7.61 -4.68 -2.98
N ASP A 138 -8.87 -4.33 -3.18
CA ASP A 138 -9.37 -3.83 -4.47
C ASP A 138 -8.65 -2.54 -4.90
N CYS A 139 -8.36 -1.63 -3.96
CA CYS A 139 -7.58 -0.43 -4.24
C CYS A 139 -6.14 -0.76 -4.65
N MET A 140 -5.51 -1.76 -4.02
CA MET A 140 -4.18 -2.23 -4.43
C MET A 140 -4.20 -2.80 -5.86
N LEU A 141 -5.19 -3.62 -6.19
CA LEU A 141 -5.37 -4.14 -7.56
C LEU A 141 -5.52 -3.01 -8.57
N ALA A 142 -6.31 -1.99 -8.28
CA ALA A 142 -6.47 -0.83 -9.15
C ALA A 142 -5.14 -0.10 -9.38
N GLN A 143 -4.29 0.02 -8.36
CA GLN A 143 -2.95 0.59 -8.50
C GLN A 143 -2.04 -0.27 -9.38
N ILE A 144 -2.11 -1.60 -9.23
CA ILE A 144 -1.34 -2.54 -10.07
C ILE A 144 -1.75 -2.38 -11.54
N PHE A 145 -3.05 -2.39 -11.85
CA PHE A 145 -3.55 -2.22 -13.21
C PHE A 145 -3.11 -0.88 -13.81
N GLN A 146 -3.18 0.21 -13.03
CA GLN A 146 -2.73 1.52 -13.48
C GLN A 146 -1.22 1.53 -13.75
N SER A 147 -0.41 0.96 -12.87
CA SER A 147 1.04 0.88 -13.03
C SER A 147 1.42 0.04 -14.25
N THR A 148 0.75 -1.09 -14.47
CA THR A 148 0.94 -1.96 -15.62
C THR A 148 0.62 -1.24 -16.93
N ALA A 149 -0.51 -0.52 -16.98
CA ALA A 149 -0.90 0.26 -18.15
C ALA A 149 0.11 1.38 -18.45
N CYS A 150 0.57 2.10 -17.42
CA CYS A 150 1.59 3.15 -17.59
C CYS A 150 2.92 2.58 -18.12
N ASN A 151 3.36 1.43 -17.58
CA ASN A 151 4.60 0.79 -18.01
C ASN A 151 4.51 0.29 -19.47
N ALA A 152 3.36 -0.25 -19.87
CA ALA A 152 3.12 -0.67 -21.25
C ALA A 152 3.21 0.49 -22.25
N ILE A 153 2.64 1.65 -21.93
CA ILE A 153 2.68 2.84 -22.77
C ILE A 153 4.10 3.39 -22.87
N HIS A 154 4.83 3.49 -21.74
CA HIS A 154 6.21 4.00 -21.75
C HIS A 154 7.19 3.07 -22.46
N SER A 155 7.00 1.76 -22.43
CA SER A 155 7.83 0.82 -23.19
C SER A 155 7.64 0.98 -24.70
N ILE A 156 6.43 1.29 -25.17
CA ILE A 156 6.13 1.55 -26.60
C ILE A 156 6.82 2.85 -27.06
N ASP A 157 6.79 3.91 -26.26
CA ASP A 157 7.44 5.17 -26.58
C ASP A 157 8.97 5.05 -26.62
N SER A 158 9.57 4.25 -25.75
CA SER A 158 11.02 3.99 -25.76
C SER A 158 11.44 3.13 -26.96
N ALA A 159 10.64 2.13 -27.34
CA ALA A 159 10.88 1.32 -28.55
C ALA A 159 10.75 2.14 -29.85
N ARG A 160 9.83 3.09 -29.90
CA ARG A 160 9.68 4.02 -31.03
C ARG A 160 10.86 4.98 -31.16
N ARG A 161 11.49 5.42 -30.06
CA ARG A 161 12.65 6.31 -30.10
C ARG A 161 13.92 5.63 -30.57
N SER A 162 14.07 4.33 -30.36
CA SER A 162 15.23 3.56 -30.85
C SER A 162 15.17 3.19 -32.32
N GLY A 163 14.01 3.32 -32.97
CA GLY A 163 13.77 2.86 -34.36
C GLY A 163 13.72 3.94 -35.44
N SER A 164 13.78 5.24 -35.15
CA SER A 164 13.73 6.27 -36.16
C SER A 164 14.64 7.45 -35.88
N SER A 165 15.71 7.54 -36.63
CA SER A 165 16.54 8.74 -36.75
C SER A 165 15.83 9.84 -37.56
N ARG A 166 14.62 10.24 -37.21
CA ARG A 166 13.97 11.42 -37.74
C ARG A 166 13.64 12.40 -36.62
N ARG A 167 14.31 13.53 -36.72
CA ARG A 167 14.13 14.77 -35.98
C ARG A 167 12.66 15.09 -35.81
N TRP A 168 12.11 14.83 -34.60
CA TRP A 168 10.81 15.36 -34.21
C TRP A 168 10.98 16.26 -32.99
N SER A 169 10.61 17.53 -33.16
CA SER A 169 10.51 18.51 -32.10
C SER A 169 9.45 18.07 -31.09
N VAL A 170 9.91 17.76 -29.90
CA VAL A 170 9.07 17.36 -28.77
C VAL A 170 8.24 18.57 -28.35
N PRO A 171 6.89 18.47 -28.32
CA PRO A 171 6.12 19.40 -27.51
C PRO A 171 6.52 19.15 -26.05
N THR A 172 7.00 20.17 -25.39
CA THR A 172 7.37 20.16 -23.97
C THR A 172 6.15 19.81 -23.13
N ALA A 173 5.91 18.53 -22.88
CA ALA A 173 4.97 18.06 -21.87
C ALA A 173 5.62 18.35 -20.49
N LYS A 174 5.46 19.57 -20.06
CA LYS A 174 5.74 19.99 -18.68
C LYS A 174 4.70 19.37 -17.77
N LYS A 175 5.04 18.24 -17.14
CA LYS A 175 4.66 17.94 -15.75
C LYS A 175 5.28 16.59 -15.36
N PRO A 176 6.11 16.54 -14.31
CA PRO A 176 6.67 15.28 -13.84
C PRO A 176 5.56 14.37 -13.32
N PHE A 177 5.73 13.07 -13.47
CA PHE A 177 4.86 11.97 -13.01
C PHE A 177 4.32 12.15 -11.57
N ARG A 178 5.06 12.87 -10.74
CA ARG A 178 4.69 13.21 -9.35
C ARG A 178 3.38 14.00 -9.24
N SER A 179 2.95 14.74 -10.26
CA SER A 179 1.74 15.57 -10.21
C SER A 179 0.45 14.79 -10.55
N ARG A 180 0.56 13.62 -11.20
CA ARG A 180 -0.61 12.77 -11.48
C ARG A 180 -0.97 11.83 -10.32
N MET A 181 0.00 11.42 -9.50
CA MET A 181 -0.32 10.68 -8.27
C MET A 181 -1.02 11.53 -7.21
N SER A 182 -0.84 12.86 -7.23
CA SER A 182 -1.55 13.75 -6.32
C SER A 182 -2.99 14.07 -6.76
N SER A 183 -3.34 13.82 -8.02
CA SER A 183 -4.70 14.00 -8.55
C SER A 183 -5.55 12.72 -8.57
N LEU A 184 -4.94 11.55 -8.41
CA LEU A 184 -5.65 10.34 -8.04
C LEU A 184 -6.02 10.52 -6.56
N GLN A 185 -7.24 10.99 -6.31
CA GLN A 185 -7.82 10.85 -4.99
C GLN A 185 -7.64 9.38 -4.61
N PRO A 186 -6.97 9.08 -3.50
CA PRO A 186 -6.76 7.70 -3.12
C PRO A 186 -8.12 7.00 -3.14
N CYS A 187 -8.22 5.81 -3.72
CA CYS A 187 -9.46 5.04 -3.91
C CYS A 187 -10.38 5.02 -2.68
N TRP A 188 -9.80 5.20 -1.53
CA TRP A 188 -10.50 5.30 -0.27
C TRP A 188 -11.24 6.64 -0.05
N ALA A 189 -10.95 7.71 -0.77
CA ALA A 189 -11.68 8.98 -0.66
C ALA A 189 -13.08 8.88 -1.27
N LEU A 190 -13.31 7.93 -2.20
CA LEU A 190 -14.60 7.68 -2.82
C LEU A 190 -15.62 7.00 -1.88
N THR A 191 -15.18 6.47 -0.74
CA THR A 191 -16.07 5.77 0.19
C THR A 191 -16.73 6.65 1.26
N ALA A 192 -16.44 7.95 1.26
CA ALA A 192 -17.07 8.91 2.19
C ALA A 192 -18.52 9.32 1.82
N ALA A 193 -19.04 8.85 0.66
CA ALA A 193 -20.30 9.30 0.09
C ALA A 193 -21.38 8.22 0.02
N MET A 194 -21.29 7.10 0.77
CA MET A 194 -22.38 6.13 0.83
C MET A 194 -23.10 6.23 2.19
N PRO A 195 -24.44 6.42 2.19
CA PRO A 195 -25.22 6.38 3.41
C PRO A 195 -25.15 5.00 4.05
N ALA A 196 -25.15 4.97 5.38
CA ALA A 196 -25.32 3.75 6.15
C ALA A 196 -26.69 3.13 5.80
N ALA A 197 -26.68 1.87 5.34
CA ALA A 197 -27.85 1.02 5.27
C ALA A 197 -28.04 0.29 6.59
#